data_95e8de57eb6391cebf58b57d3adb23e3
#
_entry.id   95e8de57eb6391cebf58b57d3adb23e3
#
_cell.length_a   1.000
_cell.length_b   1.000
_cell.length_c   1.000
_cell.angle_alpha   90.00
_cell.angle_beta   90.00
_cell.angle_gamma   90.00
#
_symmetry.space_group_name_H-M   'P 1'
#
loop_
_entity.id
_entity.type
_entity.pdbx_description
1 polymer ?
#
loop_
_entity_poly.entity_id
_entity_poly.type
_entity_poly.pdbx_seq_one_letter_code
_entity_poly.pdbx_strand_id
1 'polypeptide(L)'
;MKKKPLIALATAIIVGLASYALGWSTLFTVSSVEVKGSDQFLPQNVKVGEKLARVEPRAVASTYENFAFVKDAKVSRNWISGKVTISITTRTPVAIFNNQGIDDSGKVFMVKGNLPAALPQIQAGSIEIAVAAVDFMTSLPDEIRSALKILKVRSTGAYVLEVDVEGRKVEVRWGF
;
A
#
# COMPACT_ATOMS: atom_id res chain seq x y z
N MET A 1 -14.76 37.76 45.08
CA MET A 1 -14.83 36.31 45.08
C MET A 1 -13.95 35.74 43.93
N LYS A 2 -12.74 35.24 44.27
CA LYS A 2 -11.67 34.96 43.28
C LYS A 2 -11.57 33.44 42.99
N LYS A 3 -12.58 32.85 42.34
CA LYS A 3 -12.55 31.42 41.95
C LYS A 3 -11.73 31.18 40.65
N LYS A 4 -11.59 32.23 39.79
CA LYS A 4 -10.89 32.12 38.50
C LYS A 4 -9.41 31.70 38.60
N PRO A 5 -8.59 32.25 39.52
CA PRO A 5 -7.18 31.85 39.62
C PRO A 5 -7.02 30.41 40.18
N LEU A 6 -7.93 29.97 41.04
CA LEU A 6 -7.89 28.59 41.57
C LEU A 6 -8.19 27.56 40.48
N ILE A 7 -9.17 27.85 39.61
CA ILE A 7 -9.52 27.00 38.49
C ILE A 7 -8.33 26.92 37.49
N ALA A 8 -7.72 28.07 37.19
CA ALA A 8 -6.56 28.12 36.30
C ALA A 8 -5.38 27.29 36.84
N LEU A 9 -5.11 27.38 38.15
CA LEU A 9 -4.04 26.59 38.80
C LEU A 9 -4.37 25.09 38.75
N ALA A 10 -5.62 24.71 39.07
CA ALA A 10 -6.04 23.31 39.01
C ALA A 10 -5.90 22.74 37.57
N THR A 11 -6.31 23.50 36.56
CA THR A 11 -6.18 23.11 35.16
C THR A 11 -4.70 22.93 34.78
N ALA A 12 -3.82 23.84 35.18
CA ALA A 12 -2.37 23.75 34.92
C ALA A 12 -1.75 22.48 35.55
N ILE A 13 -2.16 22.15 36.79
CA ILE A 13 -1.71 20.94 37.47
C ILE A 13 -2.20 19.68 36.73
N ILE A 14 -3.46 19.62 36.33
CA ILE A 14 -4.03 18.48 35.61
C ILE A 14 -3.32 18.30 34.27
N VAL A 15 -3.10 19.38 33.52
CA VAL A 15 -2.35 19.33 32.25
C VAL A 15 -0.91 18.87 32.47
N GLY A 16 -0.24 19.37 33.52
CA GLY A 16 1.11 18.95 33.87
C GLY A 16 1.21 17.46 34.22
N LEU A 17 0.28 16.96 35.04
CA LEU A 17 0.20 15.54 35.40
C LEU A 17 -0.12 14.66 34.19
N ALA A 18 -1.04 15.09 33.33
CA ALA A 18 -1.36 14.37 32.09
C ALA A 18 -0.14 14.33 31.15
N SER A 19 0.56 15.42 30.97
CA SER A 19 1.77 15.50 30.16
C SER A 19 2.90 14.61 30.71
N TYR A 20 3.07 14.58 32.03
CA TYR A 20 4.01 13.69 32.69
C TYR A 20 3.64 12.21 32.49
N ALA A 21 2.36 11.86 32.70
CA ALA A 21 1.87 10.50 32.52
C ALA A 21 2.06 9.98 31.08
N LEU A 22 1.79 10.83 30.09
CA LEU A 22 1.94 10.48 28.67
C LEU A 22 3.40 10.43 28.22
N GLY A 23 4.25 11.32 28.72
CA GLY A 23 5.62 11.48 28.24
C GLY A 23 6.67 10.66 28.99
N TRP A 24 6.56 10.56 30.31
CA TRP A 24 7.59 9.98 31.19
C TRP A 24 7.14 8.74 31.97
N SER A 25 5.86 8.60 32.31
CA SER A 25 5.35 7.44 33.04
C SER A 25 5.43 6.17 32.18
N THR A 26 5.58 5.01 32.81
CA THR A 26 5.53 3.70 32.15
C THR A 26 4.11 3.23 31.83
N LEU A 27 3.09 4.03 32.17
CA LEU A 27 1.67 3.65 32.03
C LEU A 27 1.24 3.47 30.58
N PHE A 28 1.82 4.23 29.63
CA PHE A 28 1.42 4.19 28.22
C PHE A 28 2.62 3.81 27.36
N THR A 29 3.03 2.55 27.46
CA THR A 29 4.11 1.99 26.63
C THR A 29 3.56 0.94 25.67
N VAL A 30 4.30 0.70 24.58
CA VAL A 30 3.99 -0.39 23.65
C VAL A 30 4.19 -1.72 24.35
N SER A 31 3.12 -2.48 24.52
CA SER A 31 3.15 -3.83 25.11
C SER A 31 3.36 -4.90 24.06
N SER A 32 2.82 -4.69 22.86
CA SER A 32 2.93 -5.62 21.72
C SER A 32 2.77 -4.89 20.39
N VAL A 33 3.42 -5.43 19.38
CA VAL A 33 3.30 -4.97 17.99
C VAL A 33 2.81 -6.14 17.15
N GLU A 34 1.75 -5.90 16.39
CA GLU A 34 1.15 -6.88 15.49
C GLU A 34 1.13 -6.33 14.07
N VAL A 35 1.71 -7.07 13.13
CA VAL A 35 1.64 -6.76 11.69
C VAL A 35 0.67 -7.73 11.04
N LYS A 36 -0.30 -7.20 10.28
CA LYS A 36 -1.36 -7.97 9.59
C LYS A 36 -1.40 -7.63 8.11
N GLY A 37 -1.90 -8.57 7.31
CA GLY A 37 -2.21 -8.33 5.88
C GLY A 37 -1.02 -8.53 4.94
N SER A 38 0.09 -9.09 5.42
CA SER A 38 1.21 -9.49 4.57
C SER A 38 1.77 -10.84 5.01
N ASP A 39 1.97 -11.74 4.05
CA ASP A 39 2.69 -13.01 4.25
C ASP A 39 4.21 -12.85 4.09
N GLN A 40 4.66 -11.65 3.74
CA GLN A 40 6.08 -11.32 3.65
C GLN A 40 6.60 -10.84 4.99
N PHE A 41 7.83 -11.22 5.31
CA PHE A 41 8.51 -10.69 6.49
C PHE A 41 8.74 -9.20 6.33
N LEU A 42 8.21 -8.42 7.27
CA LEU A 42 8.39 -6.98 7.35
C LEU A 42 9.10 -6.65 8.67
N PRO A 43 10.12 -5.80 8.65
CA PRO A 43 10.82 -5.39 9.87
C PRO A 43 9.87 -4.63 10.80
N GLN A 44 9.95 -4.92 12.10
CA GLN A 44 9.20 -4.17 13.10
C GLN A 44 9.95 -2.87 13.43
N ASN A 45 9.38 -1.73 13.03
CA ASN A 45 9.98 -0.41 13.27
C ASN A 45 9.54 0.23 14.59
N VAL A 46 8.61 -0.40 15.29
CA VAL A 46 8.12 0.00 16.62
C VAL A 46 8.64 -0.99 17.66
N LYS A 47 9.24 -0.49 18.72
CA LYS A 47 9.82 -1.31 19.77
C LYS A 47 8.86 -1.47 20.94
N VAL A 48 8.77 -2.70 21.48
CA VAL A 48 8.09 -2.95 22.77
C VAL A 48 8.81 -2.16 23.86
N GLY A 49 8.05 -1.53 24.75
CA GLY A 49 8.56 -0.64 25.79
C GLY A 49 8.67 0.84 25.36
N GLU A 50 8.55 1.15 24.06
CA GLU A 50 8.52 2.52 23.59
C GLU A 50 7.26 3.25 24.05
N LYS A 51 7.31 4.56 24.22
CA LYS A 51 6.14 5.37 24.59
C LYS A 51 5.14 5.43 23.45
N LEU A 52 3.88 5.04 23.69
CA LEU A 52 2.80 5.13 22.69
C LEU A 52 2.64 6.54 22.11
N ALA A 53 2.88 7.58 22.93
CA ALA A 53 2.82 8.96 22.48
C ALA A 53 3.89 9.30 21.43
N ARG A 54 5.02 8.60 21.44
CA ARG A 54 6.13 8.79 20.48
C ARG A 54 6.01 7.95 19.22
N VAL A 55 5.19 6.90 19.25
CA VAL A 55 4.88 6.13 18.04
C VAL A 55 4.01 6.99 17.15
N GLU A 56 4.57 7.53 16.11
CA GLU A 56 3.85 8.36 15.13
C GLU A 56 3.26 7.46 14.05
N PRO A 57 1.91 7.27 13.99
CA PRO A 57 1.29 6.30 13.10
C PRO A 57 1.61 6.54 11.63
N ARG A 58 1.63 7.81 11.21
CA ARG A 58 1.89 8.16 9.80
C ARG A 58 3.34 7.91 9.39
N ALA A 59 4.29 8.23 10.25
CA ALA A 59 5.71 7.96 9.99
C ALA A 59 5.97 6.45 9.92
N VAL A 60 5.38 5.68 10.85
CA VAL A 60 5.48 4.22 10.82
C VAL A 60 4.83 3.65 9.56
N ALA A 61 3.61 4.08 9.20
CA ALA A 61 2.93 3.63 7.98
C ALA A 61 3.76 3.91 6.72
N SER A 62 4.30 5.13 6.59
CA SER A 62 5.13 5.53 5.45
C SER A 62 6.37 4.65 5.28
N THR A 63 6.95 4.14 6.38
CA THR A 63 8.08 3.21 6.30
C THR A 63 7.71 1.90 5.63
N TYR A 64 6.48 1.41 5.86
CA TYR A 64 5.98 0.20 5.19
C TYR A 64 5.55 0.46 3.75
N GLU A 65 5.01 1.64 3.45
CA GLU A 65 4.62 2.05 2.08
C GLU A 65 5.82 2.20 1.12
N ASN A 66 7.04 2.32 1.65
CA ASN A 66 8.27 2.29 0.86
C ASN A 66 8.56 0.91 0.22
N PHE A 67 7.98 -0.16 0.75
CA PHE A 67 8.09 -1.47 0.09
C PHE A 67 7.20 -1.50 -1.17
N ALA A 68 7.80 -1.82 -2.31
CA ALA A 68 7.11 -1.75 -3.61
C ALA A 68 5.82 -2.57 -3.68
N PHE A 69 5.74 -3.69 -2.95
CA PHE A 69 4.55 -4.56 -2.91
C PHE A 69 3.44 -4.07 -1.95
N VAL A 70 3.71 -3.04 -1.15
CA VAL A 70 2.72 -2.45 -0.24
C VAL A 70 1.95 -1.36 -0.97
N LYS A 71 0.62 -1.47 -0.97
CA LYS A 71 -0.29 -0.45 -1.53
C LYS A 71 -0.61 0.63 -0.51
N ASP A 72 -0.87 0.22 0.73
CA ASP A 72 -1.27 1.11 1.84
C ASP A 72 -0.90 0.45 3.17
N ALA A 73 -0.58 1.27 4.16
CA ALA A 73 -0.34 0.82 5.52
C ALA A 73 -1.10 1.70 6.52
N LYS A 74 -1.78 1.06 7.47
CA LYS A 74 -2.51 1.75 8.54
C LYS A 74 -1.99 1.31 9.89
N VAL A 75 -1.66 2.27 10.74
CA VAL A 75 -1.14 2.03 12.08
C VAL A 75 -2.15 2.56 13.10
N SER A 76 -2.55 1.68 14.00
CA SER A 76 -3.43 2.01 15.12
C SER A 76 -2.74 1.73 16.45
N ARG A 77 -3.03 2.56 17.46
CA ARG A 77 -2.51 2.45 18.82
C ARG A 77 -3.66 2.25 19.78
N ASN A 78 -3.64 1.20 20.54
CA ASN A 78 -4.58 1.01 21.64
C ASN A 78 -3.92 1.50 22.94
N TRP A 79 -4.41 2.62 23.46
CA TRP A 79 -3.85 3.29 24.63
C TRP A 79 -4.10 2.51 25.94
N ILE A 80 -5.13 1.65 25.97
CA ILE A 80 -5.46 0.87 27.17
C ILE A 80 -4.58 -0.36 27.25
N SER A 81 -4.47 -1.11 26.14
CA SER A 81 -3.70 -2.37 26.11
C SER A 81 -2.22 -2.19 25.76
N GLY A 82 -1.82 -1.01 25.31
CA GLY A 82 -0.46 -0.79 24.80
C GLY A 82 -0.17 -1.43 23.44
N LYS A 83 -1.18 -1.98 22.76
CA LYS A 83 -1.02 -2.69 21.49
C LYS A 83 -0.91 -1.73 20.32
N VAL A 84 0.09 -1.92 19.47
CA VAL A 84 0.21 -1.26 18.17
C VAL A 84 -0.10 -2.28 17.08
N THR A 85 -1.09 -1.96 16.24
CA THR A 85 -1.48 -2.82 15.11
C THR A 85 -1.13 -2.10 13.82
N ILE A 86 -0.37 -2.77 12.95
CA ILE A 86 0.06 -2.32 11.63
C ILE A 86 -0.68 -3.18 10.62
N SER A 87 -1.64 -2.59 9.91
CA SER A 87 -2.44 -3.27 8.88
C SER A 87 -1.89 -2.91 7.51
N ILE A 88 -1.37 -3.90 6.80
CA ILE A 88 -0.79 -3.78 5.47
C ILE A 88 -1.81 -4.20 4.43
N THR A 89 -1.96 -3.40 3.39
CA THR A 89 -2.66 -3.77 2.17
C THR A 89 -1.63 -3.99 1.08
N THR A 90 -1.53 -5.21 0.57
CA THR A 90 -0.60 -5.54 -0.52
C THR A 90 -1.18 -5.13 -1.88
N ARG A 91 -0.30 -4.86 -2.84
CA ARG A 91 -0.70 -4.60 -4.23
C ARG A 91 -1.15 -5.89 -4.90
N THR A 92 -2.16 -5.77 -5.73
CA THR A 92 -2.63 -6.88 -6.59
C THR A 92 -2.22 -6.56 -8.02
N PRO A 93 -1.47 -7.45 -8.69
CA PRO A 93 -1.08 -7.22 -10.08
C PRO A 93 -2.31 -7.35 -10.99
N VAL A 94 -2.43 -6.45 -11.96
CA VAL A 94 -3.44 -6.49 -13.04
C VAL A 94 -2.83 -6.92 -14.36
N ALA A 95 -1.51 -6.82 -14.49
CA ALA A 95 -0.76 -7.29 -15.66
C ALA A 95 0.68 -7.65 -15.26
N ILE A 96 1.41 -8.26 -16.19
CA ILE A 96 2.81 -8.65 -16.05
C ILE A 96 3.66 -7.76 -16.97
N PHE A 97 4.69 -7.12 -16.43
CA PHE A 97 5.68 -6.36 -17.18
C PHE A 97 7.09 -6.78 -16.75
N ASN A 98 7.93 -7.20 -17.71
CA ASN A 98 9.31 -7.62 -17.45
C ASN A 98 9.43 -8.64 -16.28
N ASN A 99 8.56 -9.64 -16.25
CA ASN A 99 8.49 -10.67 -15.21
C ASN A 99 8.18 -10.13 -13.79
N GLN A 100 7.62 -8.94 -13.69
CA GLN A 100 7.12 -8.31 -12.46
C GLN A 100 5.62 -8.03 -12.58
N GLY A 101 4.94 -7.91 -11.45
CA GLY A 101 3.56 -7.44 -11.44
C GLY A 101 3.50 -5.93 -11.63
N ILE A 102 2.50 -5.45 -12.35
CA ILE A 102 2.12 -4.04 -12.40
C ILE A 102 0.67 -3.93 -11.93
N ASP A 103 0.39 -3.00 -11.02
CA ASP A 103 -0.95 -2.79 -10.49
C ASP A 103 -1.74 -1.74 -11.28
N ASP A 104 -2.98 -1.53 -10.85
CA ASP A 104 -3.92 -0.55 -11.40
C ASP A 104 -3.45 0.91 -11.31
N SER A 105 -2.49 1.21 -10.45
CA SER A 105 -1.86 2.53 -10.32
C SER A 105 -0.58 2.68 -11.15
N GLY A 106 -0.20 1.66 -11.92
CA GLY A 106 1.03 1.64 -12.70
C GLY A 106 2.29 1.34 -11.89
N LYS A 107 2.17 0.93 -10.64
CA LYS A 107 3.33 0.57 -9.82
C LYS A 107 3.81 -0.83 -10.16
N VAL A 108 5.09 -0.93 -10.55
CA VAL A 108 5.75 -2.20 -10.81
C VAL A 108 6.35 -2.75 -9.51
N PHE A 109 6.15 -4.04 -9.23
CA PHE A 109 6.63 -4.70 -8.02
C PHE A 109 6.88 -6.20 -8.22
N MET A 110 7.75 -6.75 -7.39
CA MET A 110 8.00 -8.19 -7.36
C MET A 110 6.84 -8.91 -6.65
N VAL A 111 6.23 -9.87 -7.34
CA VAL A 111 5.20 -10.73 -6.75
C VAL A 111 5.88 -11.90 -6.05
N LYS A 112 5.46 -12.20 -4.81
CA LYS A 112 5.95 -13.37 -4.09
C LYS A 112 5.36 -14.65 -4.71
N GLY A 113 6.21 -15.56 -5.10
CA GLY A 113 5.81 -16.81 -5.76
C GLY A 113 5.64 -16.66 -7.27
N ASN A 114 4.80 -17.50 -7.86
CA ASN A 114 4.55 -17.47 -9.29
C ASN A 114 3.57 -16.36 -9.66
N LEU A 115 3.87 -15.65 -10.73
CA LEU A 115 2.93 -14.71 -11.33
C LEU A 115 1.69 -15.48 -11.84
N PRO A 116 0.47 -14.97 -11.59
CA PRO A 116 -0.74 -15.60 -12.08
C PRO A 116 -0.71 -15.72 -13.61
N ALA A 117 -0.79 -16.95 -14.13
CA ALA A 117 -0.74 -17.22 -15.58
C ALA A 117 -1.93 -16.60 -16.35
N ALA A 118 -2.99 -16.22 -15.64
CA ALA A 118 -4.17 -15.60 -16.23
C ALA A 118 -3.97 -14.11 -16.56
N LEU A 119 -2.96 -13.45 -15.97
CA LEU A 119 -2.72 -12.04 -16.18
C LEU A 119 -2.13 -11.76 -17.57
N PRO A 120 -2.60 -10.70 -18.25
CA PRO A 120 -2.03 -10.28 -19.52
C PRO A 120 -0.59 -9.79 -19.35
N GLN A 121 0.22 -10.05 -20.38
CA GLN A 121 1.59 -9.54 -20.46
C GLN A 121 1.61 -8.21 -21.21
N ILE A 122 2.29 -7.21 -20.63
CA ILE A 122 2.57 -5.94 -21.31
C ILE A 122 3.97 -6.00 -21.88
N GLN A 123 4.07 -5.74 -23.21
CA GLN A 123 5.32 -5.59 -23.92
C GLN A 123 5.49 -4.12 -24.32
N ALA A 124 6.34 -3.41 -23.58
CA ALA A 124 6.60 -1.99 -23.75
C ALA A 124 8.10 -1.71 -23.61
N GLY A 125 8.57 -0.66 -24.26
CA GLY A 125 9.99 -0.29 -24.25
C GLY A 125 10.45 0.38 -22.96
N SER A 126 9.54 0.91 -22.14
CA SER A 126 9.85 1.53 -20.85
C SER A 126 8.70 1.34 -19.86
N ILE A 127 8.97 1.66 -18.57
CA ILE A 127 7.96 1.60 -17.51
C ILE A 127 6.83 2.61 -17.77
N GLU A 128 7.15 3.82 -18.22
CA GLU A 128 6.17 4.87 -18.50
C GLU A 128 5.20 4.44 -19.61
N ILE A 129 5.70 3.77 -20.62
CA ILE A 129 4.88 3.20 -21.71
C ILE A 129 4.03 2.04 -21.18
N ALA A 130 4.58 1.23 -20.27
CA ALA A 130 3.83 0.13 -19.64
C ALA A 130 2.70 0.66 -18.75
N VAL A 131 2.91 1.76 -18.02
CA VAL A 131 1.87 2.43 -17.22
C VAL A 131 0.74 2.93 -18.12
N ALA A 132 1.07 3.63 -19.20
CA ALA A 132 0.07 4.08 -20.19
C ALA A 132 -0.70 2.89 -20.82
N ALA A 133 -0.03 1.75 -21.00
CA ALA A 133 -0.68 0.53 -21.49
C ALA A 133 -1.65 -0.07 -20.46
N VAL A 134 -1.36 0.03 -19.14
CA VAL A 134 -2.32 -0.36 -18.09
C VAL A 134 -3.54 0.53 -18.11
N ASP A 135 -3.38 1.84 -18.21
CA ASP A 135 -4.50 2.79 -18.31
C ASP A 135 -5.37 2.49 -19.53
N PHE A 136 -4.73 2.23 -20.68
CA PHE A 136 -5.44 1.82 -21.89
C PHE A 136 -6.19 0.48 -21.67
N MET A 137 -5.53 -0.52 -21.11
CA MET A 137 -6.11 -1.83 -20.82
C MET A 137 -7.34 -1.71 -19.91
N THR A 138 -7.29 -0.86 -18.89
CA THR A 138 -8.42 -0.65 -17.97
C THR A 138 -9.58 0.06 -18.61
N SER A 139 -9.36 0.81 -19.70
CA SER A 139 -10.42 1.48 -20.48
C SER A 139 -11.12 0.54 -21.49
N LEU A 140 -10.57 -0.67 -21.72
CA LEU A 140 -11.19 -1.65 -22.61
C LEU A 140 -12.48 -2.24 -22.02
N PRO A 141 -13.47 -2.59 -22.87
CA PRO A 141 -14.62 -3.37 -22.46
C PRO A 141 -14.20 -4.67 -21.76
N ASP A 142 -15.01 -5.11 -20.79
CA ASP A 142 -14.68 -6.27 -19.93
C ASP A 142 -14.48 -7.55 -20.75
N GLU A 143 -15.22 -7.72 -21.84
CA GLU A 143 -15.13 -8.87 -22.74
C GLU A 143 -13.74 -8.95 -23.40
N ILE A 144 -13.22 -7.82 -23.87
CA ILE A 144 -11.89 -7.74 -24.49
C ILE A 144 -10.81 -7.89 -23.45
N ARG A 145 -10.97 -7.21 -22.30
CA ARG A 145 -9.99 -7.23 -21.21
C ARG A 145 -9.82 -8.64 -20.63
N SER A 146 -10.89 -9.40 -20.47
CA SER A 146 -10.85 -10.77 -19.94
C SER A 146 -10.21 -11.77 -20.92
N ALA A 147 -10.34 -11.53 -22.22
CA ALA A 147 -9.74 -12.35 -23.28
C ALA A 147 -8.26 -11.94 -23.58
N LEU A 148 -7.80 -10.80 -23.07
CA LEU A 148 -6.48 -10.27 -23.37
C LEU A 148 -5.38 -11.15 -22.79
N LYS A 149 -4.39 -11.53 -23.61
CA LYS A 149 -3.22 -12.30 -23.23
C LYS A 149 -1.94 -11.47 -23.29
N ILE A 150 -1.79 -10.67 -24.36
CA ILE A 150 -0.61 -9.84 -24.54
C ILE A 150 -1.06 -8.46 -25.08
N LEU A 151 -0.53 -7.41 -24.48
CA LEU A 151 -0.65 -6.04 -24.94
C LEU A 151 0.73 -5.52 -25.35
N LYS A 152 0.94 -5.34 -26.63
CA LYS A 152 2.20 -4.78 -27.17
C LYS A 152 2.02 -3.31 -27.48
N VAL A 153 2.98 -2.49 -27.07
CA VAL A 153 3.03 -1.08 -27.45
C VAL A 153 4.15 -0.90 -28.46
N ARG A 154 3.80 -0.44 -29.67
CA ARG A 154 4.76 -0.15 -30.73
C ARG A 154 5.45 1.17 -30.51
N SER A 155 6.60 1.37 -31.15
CA SER A 155 7.34 2.63 -31.12
C SER A 155 6.56 3.83 -31.69
N THR A 156 5.55 3.55 -32.51
CA THR A 156 4.60 4.55 -33.04
C THR A 156 3.53 4.98 -32.05
N GLY A 157 3.45 4.36 -30.86
CA GLY A 157 2.38 4.56 -29.88
C GLY A 157 1.13 3.72 -30.12
N ALA A 158 1.07 2.94 -31.21
CA ALA A 158 -0.06 2.05 -31.48
C ALA A 158 -0.05 0.83 -30.57
N TYR A 159 -1.23 0.38 -30.17
CA TYR A 159 -1.43 -0.83 -29.36
C TYR A 159 -1.75 -2.03 -30.25
N VAL A 160 -1.18 -3.17 -29.91
CA VAL A 160 -1.49 -4.47 -30.53
C VAL A 160 -1.90 -5.41 -29.43
N LEU A 161 -3.13 -5.89 -29.49
CA LEU A 161 -3.73 -6.78 -28.51
C LEU A 161 -3.73 -8.21 -29.07
N GLU A 162 -3.17 -9.15 -28.33
CA GLU A 162 -3.40 -10.57 -28.58
C GLU A 162 -4.50 -11.05 -27.62
N VAL A 163 -5.65 -11.37 -28.16
CA VAL A 163 -6.81 -11.86 -27.39
C VAL A 163 -7.07 -13.33 -27.70
N ASP A 164 -7.56 -14.05 -26.72
CA ASP A 164 -7.99 -15.44 -26.87
C ASP A 164 -9.52 -15.47 -26.98
N VAL A 165 -10.02 -15.78 -28.16
CA VAL A 165 -11.44 -15.92 -28.43
C VAL A 165 -11.73 -17.39 -28.74
N GLU A 166 -12.40 -18.08 -27.84
CA GLU A 166 -12.76 -19.51 -27.98
C GLU A 166 -11.56 -20.43 -28.33
N GLY A 167 -10.40 -20.18 -27.68
CA GLY A 167 -9.16 -20.92 -27.92
C GLY A 167 -8.40 -20.50 -29.18
N ARG A 168 -8.85 -19.46 -29.88
CA ARG A 168 -8.16 -18.89 -31.04
C ARG A 168 -7.47 -17.59 -30.68
N LYS A 169 -6.19 -17.49 -31.00
CA LYS A 169 -5.42 -16.23 -30.83
C LYS A 169 -5.78 -15.26 -31.97
N VAL A 170 -6.29 -14.12 -31.63
CA VAL A 170 -6.65 -13.05 -32.55
C VAL A 170 -5.79 -11.82 -32.25
N GLU A 171 -5.15 -11.25 -33.27
CA GLU A 171 -4.41 -9.98 -33.15
C GLU A 171 -5.33 -8.82 -33.54
N VAL A 172 -5.53 -7.88 -32.62
CA VAL A 172 -6.28 -6.65 -32.84
C VAL A 172 -5.32 -5.48 -32.79
N ARG A 173 -5.29 -4.67 -33.85
CA ARG A 173 -4.48 -3.43 -33.89
C ARG A 173 -5.36 -2.26 -33.53
N TRP A 174 -4.90 -1.48 -32.55
CA TRP A 174 -5.63 -0.34 -32.01
C TRP A 174 -4.76 0.91 -32.10
N GLY A 175 -5.29 1.94 -32.77
CA GLY A 175 -4.56 3.17 -33.05
C GLY A 175 -3.71 3.07 -34.33
N PHE A 176 -3.32 4.21 -34.82
CA PHE A 176 -2.58 4.37 -36.11
C PHE A 176 -1.12 4.69 -35.84
#